data_2c15f1fd2c2bd7df1ef996f84a50d6df
#
_entry.id   2c15f1fd2c2bd7df1ef996f84a50d6df
#
_cell.length_a   1.000
_cell.length_b   1.000
_cell.length_c   1.000
_cell.angle_alpha   90.00
_cell.angle_beta   90.00
_cell.angle_gamma   90.00
#
_symmetry.space_group_name_H-M   'P 1'
#
loop_
_entity.id
_entity.type
_entity.pdbx_description
1 polymer ?
#
loop_
_entity_poly.entity_id
_entity_poly.type
_entity_poly.pdbx_seq_one_letter_code
_entity_poly.pdbx_strand_id
1 'polypeptide(L)'
;MKHWFEGLVNTARIECRYTRRHPQQWVICALLPVMWLLFVANTFGTGLMTKLPVGLVNEDGGPLARELVMVLDAVPSLGLRGFETATEAEAALSRAETYGTIVIPRDFTKDSLNGRGSTLELIINKSYYAVGTILEVDVKTALAAVMKSAGTIRMTAARGGSLKAESNNLRIASPEVYFLGNTGFNFSAYLLPTLIPGLIALAAGLTFSGVLVREWRDGGATRLLAAANDFASAAILGKLLPWFVFYVVLGLCWVFGLTGVLDWTAAG
;
A
#
# COMPACT_ATOMS: atom_id res chain seq x y z
N MET A 1 38.41 -30.16 -2.04
CA MET A 1 37.13 -29.75 -1.44
C MET A 1 37.20 -29.61 0.08
N LYS A 2 37.81 -30.54 0.82
CA LYS A 2 37.89 -30.48 2.30
C LYS A 2 38.58 -29.21 2.79
N HIS A 3 39.75 -28.87 2.30
CA HIS A 3 40.50 -27.64 2.67
C HIS A 3 39.78 -26.35 2.29
N TRP A 4 39.04 -26.33 1.22
CA TRP A 4 38.20 -25.19 0.84
C TRP A 4 37.07 -24.95 1.87
N PHE A 5 36.40 -26.04 2.30
CA PHE A 5 35.31 -25.94 3.28
C PHE A 5 35.86 -25.56 4.67
N GLU A 6 37.02 -26.10 5.06
CA GLU A 6 37.72 -25.70 6.30
C GLU A 6 38.05 -24.19 6.28
N GLY A 7 38.57 -23.70 5.15
CA GLY A 7 38.87 -22.29 4.96
C GLY A 7 37.62 -21.40 5.07
N LEU A 8 36.50 -21.80 4.48
CA LEU A 8 35.21 -21.10 4.58
C LEU A 8 34.74 -21.02 6.05
N VAL A 9 34.76 -22.12 6.78
CA VAL A 9 34.32 -22.15 8.19
C VAL A 9 35.25 -21.32 9.07
N ASN A 10 36.55 -21.35 8.83
CA ASN A 10 37.51 -20.56 9.57
C ASN A 10 37.27 -19.05 9.39
N THR A 11 37.10 -18.61 8.18
CA THR A 11 36.84 -17.20 7.90
C THR A 11 35.48 -16.74 8.43
N ALA A 12 34.44 -17.56 8.39
CA ALA A 12 33.15 -17.27 9.02
C ALA A 12 33.29 -17.13 10.57
N ARG A 13 34.06 -18.01 11.20
CA ARG A 13 34.36 -17.91 12.65
C ARG A 13 35.13 -16.65 13.02
N ILE A 14 36.08 -16.24 12.17
CA ILE A 14 36.82 -14.98 12.36
C ILE A 14 35.86 -13.80 12.31
N GLU A 15 34.96 -13.75 11.33
CA GLU A 15 33.98 -12.67 11.21
C GLU A 15 33.02 -12.64 12.41
N CYS A 16 32.48 -13.78 12.83
CA CYS A 16 31.62 -13.86 14.02
C CYS A 16 32.35 -13.37 15.30
N ARG A 17 33.62 -13.71 15.43
CA ARG A 17 34.44 -13.28 16.58
C ARG A 17 34.71 -11.79 16.53
N TYR A 18 35.00 -11.25 15.34
CA TYR A 18 35.22 -9.84 15.14
C TYR A 18 33.95 -9.04 15.48
N THR A 19 32.83 -9.44 14.94
CA THR A 19 31.54 -8.78 15.12
C THR A 19 31.12 -8.78 16.62
N ARG A 20 31.40 -9.87 17.36
CA ARG A 20 31.16 -9.91 18.81
C ARG A 20 32.02 -8.92 19.60
N ARG A 21 33.23 -8.62 19.14
CA ARG A 21 34.16 -7.68 19.80
C ARG A 21 33.87 -6.22 19.44
N HIS A 22 33.17 -5.98 18.38
CA HIS A 22 32.84 -4.65 17.86
C HIS A 22 31.33 -4.43 17.80
N PRO A 23 30.68 -4.16 18.95
CA PRO A 23 29.23 -4.06 19.05
C PRO A 23 28.64 -2.95 18.14
N GLN A 24 29.40 -1.90 17.85
CA GLN A 24 29.02 -0.84 16.91
C GLN A 24 28.69 -1.38 15.51
N GLN A 25 29.30 -2.49 15.10
CA GLN A 25 29.02 -3.11 13.82
C GLN A 25 27.64 -3.77 13.82
N TRP A 26 27.19 -4.34 14.94
CA TRP A 26 25.82 -4.81 15.10
C TRP A 26 24.80 -3.67 15.01
N VAL A 27 25.14 -2.52 15.58
CA VAL A 27 24.26 -1.34 15.50
C VAL A 27 24.08 -0.91 14.04
N ILE A 28 25.17 -0.80 13.28
CA ILE A 28 25.12 -0.30 11.89
C ILE A 28 24.53 -1.35 10.94
N CYS A 29 24.98 -2.61 11.04
CA CYS A 29 24.65 -3.63 10.04
C CYS A 29 23.41 -4.47 10.37
N ALA A 30 22.95 -4.48 11.62
CA ALA A 30 21.78 -5.25 12.05
C ALA A 30 20.71 -4.38 12.69
N LEU A 31 21.02 -3.65 13.76
CA LEU A 31 20.02 -2.90 14.52
C LEU A 31 19.40 -1.78 13.69
N LEU A 32 20.21 -0.99 13.00
CA LEU A 32 19.73 0.15 12.20
C LEU A 32 18.82 -0.30 11.03
N PRO A 33 19.17 -1.30 10.20
CA PRO A 33 18.25 -1.85 9.20
C PRO A 33 16.95 -2.39 9.80
N VAL A 34 17.02 -3.13 10.91
CA VAL A 34 15.82 -3.67 11.58
C VAL A 34 14.93 -2.54 12.09
N MET A 35 15.50 -1.53 12.76
CA MET A 35 14.73 -0.35 13.20
C MET A 35 14.09 0.39 12.03
N TRP A 36 14.83 0.53 10.93
CA TRP A 36 14.29 1.15 9.71
C TRP A 36 13.13 0.36 9.12
N LEU A 37 13.25 -0.97 9.05
CA LEU A 37 12.17 -1.84 8.60
C LEU A 37 10.92 -1.74 9.49
N LEU A 38 11.11 -1.75 10.81
CA LEU A 38 10.02 -1.59 11.78
C LEU A 38 9.36 -0.21 11.65
N PHE A 39 10.16 0.84 11.45
CA PHE A 39 9.65 2.19 11.21
C PHE A 39 8.78 2.24 9.94
N VAL A 40 9.27 1.70 8.83
CA VAL A 40 8.53 1.63 7.57
C VAL A 40 7.26 0.79 7.72
N ALA A 41 7.36 -0.39 8.34
CA ALA A 41 6.22 -1.26 8.58
C ALA A 41 5.16 -0.59 9.46
N ASN A 42 5.57 0.12 10.52
CA ASN A 42 4.65 0.85 11.39
C ASN A 42 4.02 2.08 10.70
N THR A 43 4.81 2.81 9.91
CA THR A 43 4.34 4.02 9.21
C THR A 43 3.31 3.68 8.14
N PHE A 44 3.53 2.58 7.41
CA PHE A 44 2.64 2.15 6.33
C PHE A 44 1.69 1.01 6.74
N GLY A 45 1.83 0.49 7.95
CA GLY A 45 1.07 -0.68 8.44
C GLY A 45 -0.43 -0.44 8.56
N THR A 46 -0.87 0.78 8.83
CA THR A 46 -2.28 1.17 8.88
C THR A 46 -2.96 1.21 7.52
N GLY A 47 -2.19 1.29 6.45
CA GLY A 47 -2.51 1.08 5.02
C GLY A 47 -3.74 1.76 4.43
N LEU A 48 -4.65 2.21 5.24
CA LEU A 48 -5.85 2.90 4.83
C LEU A 48 -5.63 4.41 4.96
N MET A 49 -5.64 5.09 3.83
CA MET A 49 -5.80 6.53 3.84
C MET A 49 -7.24 6.82 4.27
N THR A 50 -7.43 7.25 5.51
CA THR A 50 -8.74 7.55 6.07
C THR A 50 -8.97 9.05 6.08
N LYS A 51 -10.22 9.49 5.87
CA LYS A 51 -10.66 10.88 5.96
C LYS A 51 -9.87 11.84 5.08
N LEU A 52 -9.61 11.43 3.83
CA LEU A 52 -9.03 12.34 2.83
C LEU A 52 -9.99 13.52 2.61
N PRO A 53 -9.56 14.76 2.79
CA PRO A 53 -10.43 15.92 2.61
C PRO A 53 -10.85 16.05 1.14
N VAL A 54 -12.17 15.95 0.90
CA VAL A 54 -12.82 16.04 -0.40
C VAL A 54 -13.91 17.07 -0.36
N GLY A 55 -13.87 18.02 -1.29
CA GLY A 55 -14.93 19.03 -1.44
C GLY A 55 -16.22 18.37 -1.94
N LEU A 56 -17.34 18.76 -1.38
CA LEU A 56 -18.66 18.37 -1.83
C LEU A 56 -19.51 19.61 -2.10
N VAL A 57 -20.00 19.72 -3.31
CA VAL A 57 -21.00 20.74 -3.70
C VAL A 57 -22.25 19.97 -4.10
N ASN A 58 -23.35 20.21 -3.39
CA ASN A 58 -24.62 19.58 -3.69
C ASN A 58 -25.63 20.65 -4.14
N GLU A 59 -25.88 20.71 -5.44
CA GLU A 59 -26.85 21.62 -6.04
C GLU A 59 -28.26 21.02 -6.14
N ASP A 60 -28.40 19.69 -5.86
CA ASP A 60 -29.68 18.98 -5.91
C ASP A 60 -30.19 18.65 -4.50
N GLY A 61 -31.33 19.23 -4.12
CA GLY A 61 -32.00 18.93 -2.85
C GLY A 61 -32.78 17.61 -2.83
N GLY A 62 -32.73 16.81 -3.90
CA GLY A 62 -33.52 15.60 -4.07
C GLY A 62 -33.13 14.42 -3.20
N PRO A 63 -33.98 13.39 -3.10
CA PRO A 63 -33.74 12.23 -2.22
C PRO A 63 -32.53 11.40 -2.63
N LEU A 64 -32.28 11.21 -3.95
CA LEU A 64 -31.11 10.44 -4.42
C LEU A 64 -29.79 11.19 -4.19
N ALA A 65 -29.78 12.52 -4.28
CA ALA A 65 -28.62 13.31 -3.96
C ALA A 65 -28.27 13.19 -2.47
N ARG A 66 -29.28 13.23 -1.58
CA ARG A 66 -29.07 13.02 -0.14
C ARG A 66 -28.59 11.61 0.18
N GLU A 67 -29.12 10.58 -0.51
CA GLU A 67 -28.65 9.21 -0.38
C GLU A 67 -27.19 9.09 -0.82
N LEU A 68 -26.81 9.71 -1.94
CA LEU A 68 -25.44 9.74 -2.42
C LEU A 68 -24.49 10.39 -1.40
N VAL A 69 -24.87 11.52 -0.82
CA VAL A 69 -24.08 12.17 0.24
C VAL A 69 -23.91 11.26 1.44
N MET A 70 -24.97 10.58 1.90
CA MET A 70 -24.87 9.63 3.02
C MET A 70 -23.96 8.44 2.70
N VAL A 71 -24.04 7.90 1.49
CA VAL A 71 -23.18 6.78 1.07
C VAL A 71 -21.72 7.23 0.98
N LEU A 72 -21.45 8.42 0.44
CA LEU A 72 -20.11 8.99 0.38
C LEU A 72 -19.53 9.29 1.77
N ASP A 73 -20.33 9.80 2.68
CA ASP A 73 -19.91 10.08 4.07
C ASP A 73 -19.61 8.81 4.88
N ALA A 74 -20.25 7.70 4.51
CA ALA A 74 -20.00 6.39 5.11
C ALA A 74 -18.70 5.73 4.61
N VAL A 75 -18.06 6.26 3.56
CA VAL A 75 -16.81 5.70 3.03
C VAL A 75 -15.63 6.13 3.93
N PRO A 76 -14.90 5.20 4.57
CA PRO A 76 -13.86 5.55 5.56
C PRO A 76 -12.69 6.38 5.00
N SER A 77 -12.42 6.27 3.70
CA SER A 77 -11.35 7.01 3.01
C SER A 77 -11.71 8.48 2.77
N LEU A 78 -13.01 8.82 2.71
CA LEU A 78 -13.49 10.16 2.39
C LEU A 78 -13.72 10.99 3.67
N GLY A 79 -13.26 12.22 3.64
CA GLY A 79 -13.58 13.26 4.62
C GLY A 79 -14.29 14.41 3.91
N LEU A 80 -15.61 14.34 3.81
CA LEU A 80 -16.39 15.33 3.07
C LEU A 80 -16.34 16.71 3.71
N ARG A 81 -16.09 17.75 2.90
CA ARG A 81 -16.19 19.16 3.26
C ARG A 81 -17.20 19.83 2.34
N GLY A 82 -18.32 20.28 2.90
CA GLY A 82 -19.36 20.98 2.15
C GLY A 82 -18.91 22.37 1.72
N PHE A 83 -19.19 22.73 0.47
CA PHE A 83 -19.03 24.06 -0.09
C PHE A 83 -20.35 24.51 -0.73
N GLU A 84 -20.61 25.81 -0.72
CA GLU A 84 -21.83 26.36 -1.28
C GLU A 84 -21.76 26.45 -2.81
N THR A 85 -20.56 26.68 -3.36
CA THR A 85 -20.35 26.85 -4.81
C THR A 85 -19.19 26.00 -5.33
N ALA A 86 -19.28 25.60 -6.60
CA ALA A 86 -18.21 24.88 -7.28
C ALA A 86 -16.92 25.72 -7.33
N THR A 87 -17.01 27.02 -7.53
CA THR A 87 -15.86 27.93 -7.57
C THR A 87 -15.09 27.97 -6.23
N GLU A 88 -15.81 27.94 -5.12
CA GLU A 88 -15.20 27.89 -3.79
C GLU A 88 -14.48 26.56 -3.55
N ALA A 89 -15.10 25.45 -3.94
CA ALA A 89 -14.52 24.13 -3.84
C ALA A 89 -13.27 23.97 -4.73
N GLU A 90 -13.29 24.51 -5.95
CA GLU A 90 -12.12 24.54 -6.85
C GLU A 90 -10.99 25.41 -6.29
N ALA A 91 -11.32 26.53 -5.66
CA ALA A 91 -10.33 27.36 -4.98
C ALA A 91 -9.69 26.62 -3.80
N ALA A 92 -10.45 25.84 -3.03
CA ALA A 92 -9.91 24.99 -1.96
C ALA A 92 -9.01 23.86 -2.53
N LEU A 93 -9.41 23.26 -3.67
CA LEU A 93 -8.60 22.27 -4.38
C LEU A 93 -7.26 22.86 -4.88
N SER A 94 -7.29 24.06 -5.43
CA SER A 94 -6.08 24.74 -5.90
C SER A 94 -5.13 25.13 -4.76
N ARG A 95 -5.65 25.41 -3.56
CA ARG A 95 -4.85 25.64 -2.35
C ARG A 95 -4.40 24.37 -1.64
N ALA A 96 -4.69 23.18 -2.24
CA ALA A 96 -4.42 21.86 -1.66
C ALA A 96 -5.07 21.63 -0.28
N GLU A 97 -6.18 22.30 0.00
CA GLU A 97 -7.00 22.06 1.20
C GLU A 97 -7.88 20.83 1.04
N THR A 98 -8.15 20.45 -0.21
CA THR A 98 -8.84 19.21 -0.61
C THR A 98 -8.05 18.49 -1.68
N TYR A 99 -8.23 17.17 -1.80
CA TYR A 99 -7.58 16.34 -2.84
C TYR A 99 -8.45 16.16 -4.09
N GLY A 100 -9.75 16.41 -3.96
CA GLY A 100 -10.71 16.36 -5.03
C GLY A 100 -11.97 17.11 -4.66
N THR A 101 -12.83 17.34 -5.65
CA THR A 101 -14.13 17.98 -5.48
C THR A 101 -15.19 17.18 -6.23
N ILE A 102 -16.28 16.89 -5.53
CA ILE A 102 -17.46 16.21 -6.05
C ILE A 102 -18.55 17.26 -6.22
N VAL A 103 -19.09 17.40 -7.44
CA VAL A 103 -20.22 18.28 -7.70
C VAL A 103 -21.42 17.44 -8.12
N ILE A 104 -22.48 17.52 -7.33
CA ILE A 104 -23.79 16.91 -7.63
C ILE A 104 -24.62 17.96 -8.37
N PRO A 105 -24.90 17.82 -9.66
CA PRO A 105 -25.56 18.85 -10.45
C PRO A 105 -27.04 18.98 -10.08
N ARG A 106 -27.61 20.11 -10.44
CA ARG A 106 -29.07 20.34 -10.37
C ARG A 106 -29.79 19.27 -11.18
N ASP A 107 -30.98 18.87 -10.73
CA ASP A 107 -31.78 17.82 -11.36
C ASP A 107 -31.18 16.41 -11.35
N PHE A 108 -30.07 16.15 -10.61
CA PHE A 108 -29.46 14.83 -10.49
C PHE A 108 -30.50 13.73 -10.15
N THR A 109 -31.33 13.97 -9.14
CA THR A 109 -32.39 13.05 -8.73
C THR A 109 -33.42 12.83 -9.83
N LYS A 110 -33.88 13.91 -10.46
CA LYS A 110 -34.90 13.88 -11.50
C LYS A 110 -34.42 13.11 -12.75
N ASP A 111 -33.22 13.39 -13.21
CA ASP A 111 -32.63 12.74 -14.38
C ASP A 111 -32.32 11.26 -14.12
N SER A 112 -31.81 10.93 -12.93
CA SER A 112 -31.60 9.55 -12.51
C SER A 112 -32.89 8.76 -12.48
N LEU A 113 -33.97 9.30 -11.93
CA LEU A 113 -35.28 8.64 -11.88
C LEU A 113 -35.94 8.52 -13.26
N ASN A 114 -35.69 9.45 -14.16
CA ASN A 114 -36.21 9.41 -15.54
C ASN A 114 -35.33 8.54 -16.48
N GLY A 115 -34.18 8.04 -16.02
CA GLY A 115 -33.30 7.23 -16.86
C GLY A 115 -32.50 8.00 -17.90
N ARG A 116 -32.39 9.31 -17.73
CA ARG A 116 -31.66 10.17 -18.67
C ARG A 116 -30.13 10.14 -18.41
N GLY A 117 -29.66 9.42 -17.39
CA GLY A 117 -28.26 9.38 -17.05
C GLY A 117 -27.80 10.72 -16.48
N SER A 118 -27.70 10.82 -15.17
CA SER A 118 -27.09 11.99 -14.54
C SER A 118 -25.60 11.83 -14.44
N THR A 119 -24.87 12.88 -14.79
CA THR A 119 -23.41 12.94 -14.69
C THR A 119 -23.02 13.56 -13.37
N LEU A 120 -22.19 12.85 -12.60
CA LEU A 120 -21.52 13.42 -11.44
C LEU A 120 -20.19 14.01 -11.91
N GLU A 121 -19.88 15.23 -11.51
CA GLU A 121 -18.57 15.80 -11.82
C GLU A 121 -17.60 15.51 -10.68
N LEU A 122 -16.47 14.92 -11.01
CA LEU A 122 -15.38 14.62 -10.07
C LEU A 122 -14.09 15.26 -10.58
N ILE A 123 -13.66 16.30 -9.89
CA ILE A 123 -12.42 17.03 -10.18
C ILE A 123 -11.36 16.54 -9.21
N ILE A 124 -10.24 16.02 -9.72
CA ILE A 124 -9.16 15.43 -8.91
C ILE A 124 -7.86 16.16 -9.17
N ASN A 125 -7.11 16.45 -8.12
CA ASN A 125 -5.75 16.94 -8.24
C ASN A 125 -4.80 15.79 -8.60
N LYS A 126 -4.40 15.71 -9.87
CA LYS A 126 -3.52 14.64 -10.40
C LYS A 126 -2.09 14.66 -9.84
N SER A 127 -1.69 15.71 -9.12
CA SER A 127 -0.38 15.73 -8.44
C SER A 127 -0.30 14.67 -7.35
N TYR A 128 -1.43 14.21 -6.83
CA TYR A 128 -1.55 13.15 -5.83
C TYR A 128 -2.13 11.89 -6.44
N TYR A 129 -1.38 11.24 -7.34
CA TYR A 129 -1.88 10.11 -8.14
C TYR A 129 -2.55 9.00 -7.33
N ALA A 130 -1.92 8.54 -6.25
CA ALA A 130 -2.48 7.47 -5.41
C ALA A 130 -3.79 7.87 -4.74
N VAL A 131 -3.87 9.10 -4.21
CA VAL A 131 -5.08 9.65 -3.60
C VAL A 131 -6.19 9.79 -4.64
N GLY A 132 -5.85 10.33 -5.82
CA GLY A 132 -6.80 10.49 -6.91
C GLY A 132 -7.43 9.18 -7.36
N THR A 133 -6.65 8.10 -7.44
CA THR A 133 -7.16 6.77 -7.80
C THR A 133 -8.12 6.23 -6.75
N ILE A 134 -7.82 6.39 -5.45
CA ILE A 134 -8.72 5.97 -4.36
C ILE A 134 -10.04 6.74 -4.45
N LEU A 135 -9.97 8.07 -4.57
CA LEU A 135 -11.16 8.91 -4.68
C LEU A 135 -12.05 8.52 -5.87
N GLU A 136 -11.43 8.28 -7.03
CA GLU A 136 -12.15 7.91 -8.25
C GLU A 136 -12.92 6.59 -8.08
N VAL A 137 -12.29 5.58 -7.48
CA VAL A 137 -12.90 4.27 -7.25
C VAL A 137 -14.00 4.36 -6.21
N ASP A 138 -13.77 5.03 -5.09
CA ASP A 138 -14.73 5.14 -4.00
C ASP A 138 -15.98 5.92 -4.46
N VAL A 139 -15.80 7.03 -5.17
CA VAL A 139 -16.91 7.82 -5.70
C VAL A 139 -17.69 7.05 -6.76
N LYS A 140 -17.01 6.33 -7.67
CA LYS A 140 -17.70 5.48 -8.68
C LYS A 140 -18.50 4.36 -8.01
N THR A 141 -17.93 3.74 -6.96
CA THR A 141 -18.61 2.66 -6.22
C THR A 141 -19.84 3.19 -5.48
N ALA A 142 -19.72 4.33 -4.81
CA ALA A 142 -20.85 4.99 -4.14
C ALA A 142 -21.94 5.38 -5.13
N LEU A 143 -21.56 5.98 -6.27
CA LEU A 143 -22.50 6.35 -7.31
C LEU A 143 -23.22 5.11 -7.89
N ALA A 144 -22.49 4.02 -8.16
CA ALA A 144 -23.07 2.78 -8.66
C ALA A 144 -24.10 2.19 -7.69
N ALA A 145 -23.83 2.24 -6.39
CA ALA A 145 -24.76 1.78 -5.35
C ALA A 145 -26.08 2.59 -5.38
N VAL A 146 -25.99 3.91 -5.44
CA VAL A 146 -27.15 4.81 -5.50
C VAL A 146 -27.92 4.68 -6.83
N MET A 147 -27.22 4.52 -7.96
CA MET A 147 -27.87 4.26 -9.23
C MET A 147 -28.62 2.93 -9.27
N LYS A 148 -28.13 1.91 -8.57
CA LYS A 148 -28.83 0.64 -8.40
C LYS A 148 -30.14 0.81 -7.62
N SER A 149 -30.14 1.60 -6.54
CA SER A 149 -31.34 1.94 -5.77
C SER A 149 -32.36 2.73 -6.63
N ALA A 150 -31.90 3.71 -7.38
CA ALA A 150 -32.74 4.49 -8.31
C ALA A 150 -33.39 3.59 -9.37
N GLY A 151 -32.65 2.64 -9.94
CA GLY A 151 -33.18 1.64 -10.88
C GLY A 151 -34.28 0.79 -10.29
N THR A 152 -34.12 0.36 -9.04
CA THR A 152 -35.12 -0.41 -8.31
C THR A 152 -36.38 0.39 -8.08
N ILE A 153 -36.28 1.65 -7.65
CA ILE A 153 -37.41 2.56 -7.43
C ILE A 153 -38.19 2.75 -8.74
N ARG A 154 -37.52 3.00 -9.87
CA ARG A 154 -38.14 3.16 -11.18
C ARG A 154 -38.95 1.93 -11.61
N MET A 155 -38.36 0.74 -11.50
CA MET A 155 -39.04 -0.50 -11.92
C MET A 155 -40.22 -0.83 -11.04
N THR A 156 -40.16 -0.55 -9.74
CA THR A 156 -41.27 -0.73 -8.81
C THR A 156 -42.42 0.23 -9.14
N ALA A 157 -42.09 1.49 -9.43
CA ALA A 157 -43.08 2.48 -9.84
C ALA A 157 -43.76 2.12 -11.19
N ALA A 158 -42.98 1.62 -12.16
CA ALA A 158 -43.51 1.20 -13.47
C ALA A 158 -44.42 -0.03 -13.40
N ARG A 159 -44.26 -0.90 -12.39
CA ARG A 159 -45.05 -2.14 -12.23
C ARG A 159 -46.23 -2.03 -11.25
N GLY A 160 -46.43 -0.86 -10.62
CA GLY A 160 -47.51 -0.66 -9.65
C GLY A 160 -47.48 -1.56 -8.43
N GLY A 161 -46.29 -2.13 -8.10
CA GLY A 161 -46.10 -3.18 -7.13
C GLY A 161 -45.44 -2.73 -5.83
N SER A 162 -45.72 -3.48 -4.77
CA SER A 162 -45.13 -3.27 -3.43
C SER A 162 -43.63 -3.63 -3.39
N LEU A 163 -42.86 -2.82 -2.70
CA LEU A 163 -41.39 -2.84 -2.60
C LEU A 163 -40.73 -4.12 -2.04
N LYS A 164 -41.52 -5.15 -1.64
CA LYS A 164 -40.99 -6.29 -0.87
C LYS A 164 -40.58 -7.53 -1.66
N ALA A 165 -40.85 -7.65 -2.94
CA ALA A 165 -40.79 -8.99 -3.58
C ALA A 165 -39.68 -9.21 -4.62
N GLU A 166 -38.95 -8.18 -5.11
CA GLU A 166 -38.10 -8.36 -6.31
C GLU A 166 -36.69 -7.76 -6.29
N SER A 167 -36.16 -7.43 -5.11
CA SER A 167 -34.78 -6.92 -5.02
C SER A 167 -33.71 -7.94 -5.48
N ASN A 168 -34.06 -9.22 -5.61
CA ASN A 168 -33.12 -10.28 -5.96
C ASN A 168 -32.96 -10.58 -7.46
N ASN A 169 -33.80 -10.04 -8.35
CA ASN A 169 -33.79 -10.42 -9.77
C ASN A 169 -33.44 -9.29 -10.77
N LEU A 170 -33.10 -8.11 -10.29
CA LEU A 170 -32.72 -6.98 -11.14
C LEU A 170 -31.22 -6.96 -11.35
N ARG A 171 -30.74 -7.80 -12.26
CA ARG A 171 -29.44 -7.56 -12.92
C ARG A 171 -29.56 -6.36 -13.88
N ILE A 172 -29.50 -5.17 -13.32
CA ILE A 172 -29.09 -4.03 -14.12
C ILE A 172 -27.61 -4.26 -14.37
N ALA A 173 -27.19 -4.29 -15.63
CA ALA A 173 -25.79 -4.37 -16.02
C ALA A 173 -25.06 -3.10 -15.57
N SER A 174 -24.82 -3.00 -14.26
CA SER A 174 -23.73 -2.19 -13.74
C SER A 174 -22.47 -3.01 -14.02
N PRO A 175 -21.39 -2.43 -14.53
CA PRO A 175 -20.11 -3.14 -14.52
C PRO A 175 -19.80 -3.48 -13.07
N GLU A 176 -20.04 -4.73 -12.67
CA GLU A 176 -19.52 -5.27 -11.43
C GLU A 176 -18.01 -5.35 -11.63
N VAL A 177 -17.33 -4.33 -11.19
CA VAL A 177 -15.87 -4.33 -11.14
C VAL A 177 -15.49 -5.18 -9.94
N TYR A 178 -15.27 -6.46 -10.19
CA TYR A 178 -14.67 -7.34 -9.20
C TYR A 178 -13.18 -7.02 -9.14
N PHE A 179 -12.75 -6.37 -8.09
CA PHE A 179 -11.33 -6.28 -7.78
C PHE A 179 -10.90 -7.63 -7.20
N LEU A 180 -10.24 -8.45 -8.02
CA LEU A 180 -9.51 -9.63 -7.54
C LEU A 180 -8.24 -9.13 -6.83
N GLY A 181 -8.15 -9.36 -5.54
CA GLY A 181 -7.02 -8.94 -4.72
C GLY A 181 -7.38 -7.86 -3.70
N ASN A 182 -6.63 -6.80 -3.62
CA ASN A 182 -6.74 -5.73 -2.64
C ASN A 182 -8.05 -4.90 -2.79
N THR A 183 -9.18 -5.48 -2.41
CA THR A 183 -10.53 -4.91 -2.57
C THR A 183 -10.77 -3.63 -1.77
N GLY A 184 -9.95 -3.39 -0.73
CA GLY A 184 -10.02 -2.20 0.11
C GLY A 184 -9.01 -1.11 -0.24
N PHE A 185 -8.31 -1.22 -1.39
CA PHE A 185 -7.18 -0.32 -1.72
C PHE A 185 -6.23 -0.11 -0.52
N ASN A 186 -5.96 -1.20 0.20
CA ASN A 186 -5.03 -1.17 1.29
C ASN A 186 -3.62 -0.94 0.74
N PHE A 187 -3.15 0.29 0.87
CA PHE A 187 -1.85 0.72 0.36
C PHE A 187 -0.70 -0.07 1.01
N SER A 188 -0.86 -0.50 2.26
CA SER A 188 0.12 -1.34 2.93
C SER A 188 0.24 -2.72 2.30
N ALA A 189 -0.88 -3.34 1.91
CA ALA A 189 -0.90 -4.64 1.26
C ALA A 189 -0.21 -4.64 -0.12
N TYR A 190 -0.14 -3.50 -0.78
CA TYR A 190 0.59 -3.33 -2.03
C TYR A 190 2.05 -2.92 -1.81
N LEU A 191 2.29 -1.93 -0.94
CA LEU A 191 3.60 -1.30 -0.81
C LEU A 191 4.56 -2.15 0.03
N LEU A 192 4.12 -2.69 1.17
CA LEU A 192 5.01 -3.41 2.08
C LEU A 192 5.63 -4.67 1.47
N PRO A 193 4.90 -5.53 0.73
CA PRO A 193 5.49 -6.71 0.09
C PRO A 193 6.57 -6.40 -0.94
N THR A 194 6.49 -5.23 -1.58
CA THR A 194 7.47 -4.80 -2.59
C THR A 194 8.61 -3.99 -2.00
N LEU A 195 8.32 -3.05 -1.11
CA LEU A 195 9.30 -2.13 -0.55
C LEU A 195 10.26 -2.82 0.43
N ILE A 196 9.73 -3.63 1.34
CA ILE A 196 10.54 -4.22 2.41
C ILE A 196 11.61 -5.20 1.88
N PRO A 197 11.31 -6.15 0.97
CA PRO A 197 12.37 -6.98 0.38
C PRO A 197 13.44 -6.16 -0.33
N GLY A 198 13.05 -5.09 -1.02
CA GLY A 198 14.00 -4.16 -1.64
C GLY A 198 14.92 -3.48 -0.63
N LEU A 199 14.39 -3.03 0.51
CA LEU A 199 15.16 -2.44 1.59
C LEU A 199 16.09 -3.46 2.28
N ILE A 200 15.63 -4.69 2.49
CA ILE A 200 16.46 -5.79 3.01
C ILE A 200 17.63 -6.07 2.06
N ALA A 201 17.38 -6.17 0.76
CA ALA A 201 18.41 -6.39 -0.25
C ALA A 201 19.42 -5.25 -0.29
N LEU A 202 18.96 -3.99 -0.21
CA LEU A 202 19.82 -2.81 -0.16
C LEU A 202 20.70 -2.82 1.09
N ALA A 203 20.12 -3.08 2.25
CA ALA A 203 20.85 -3.16 3.51
C ALA A 203 21.89 -4.30 3.51
N ALA A 204 21.54 -5.46 2.96
CA ALA A 204 22.47 -6.57 2.77
C ALA A 204 23.62 -6.17 1.86
N GLY A 205 23.36 -5.55 0.72
CA GLY A 205 24.37 -5.08 -0.22
C GLY A 205 25.35 -4.08 0.42
N LEU A 206 24.85 -3.10 1.15
CA LEU A 206 25.67 -2.14 1.90
C LEU A 206 26.52 -2.83 2.97
N THR A 207 25.94 -3.78 3.71
CA THR A 207 26.66 -4.55 4.72
C THR A 207 27.78 -5.39 4.10
N PHE A 208 27.50 -6.11 3.00
CA PHE A 208 28.47 -6.95 2.32
C PHE A 208 29.62 -6.10 1.78
N SER A 209 29.31 -4.98 1.14
CA SER A 209 30.33 -4.04 0.65
C SER A 209 31.18 -3.48 1.80
N GLY A 210 30.56 -3.05 2.88
CA GLY A 210 31.26 -2.51 4.06
C GLY A 210 32.20 -3.53 4.73
N VAL A 211 31.73 -4.79 4.85
CA VAL A 211 32.52 -5.89 5.44
C VAL A 211 33.75 -6.22 4.59
N LEU A 212 33.63 -6.18 3.26
CA LEU A 212 34.77 -6.41 2.35
C LEU A 212 35.74 -5.23 2.33
N VAL A 213 35.22 -3.99 2.23
CA VAL A 213 36.07 -2.77 2.21
C VAL A 213 36.89 -2.64 3.49
N ARG A 214 36.34 -3.03 4.62
CA ARG A 214 37.05 -3.04 5.89
C ARG A 214 38.37 -3.84 5.82
N GLU A 215 38.34 -5.04 5.23
CA GLU A 215 39.55 -5.87 5.11
C GLU A 215 40.63 -5.21 4.25
N TRP A 216 40.22 -4.51 3.21
CA TRP A 216 41.17 -3.81 2.34
C TRP A 216 41.80 -2.61 3.04
N ARG A 217 41.00 -1.86 3.80
CA ARG A 217 41.48 -0.72 4.59
C ARG A 217 42.49 -1.11 5.67
N ASP A 218 42.21 -2.23 6.35
CA ASP A 218 43.01 -2.66 7.49
C ASP A 218 44.21 -3.53 7.08
N GLY A 219 44.46 -3.71 5.78
CA GLY A 219 45.52 -4.55 5.25
C GLY A 219 45.35 -6.04 5.61
N GLY A 220 44.14 -6.43 5.98
CA GLY A 220 43.79 -7.79 6.46
C GLY A 220 43.63 -8.82 5.34
N ALA A 221 43.65 -8.44 4.07
CA ALA A 221 43.40 -9.32 2.95
C ALA A 221 44.31 -10.54 2.89
N THR A 222 45.61 -10.38 3.20
CA THR A 222 46.58 -11.47 3.24
C THR A 222 46.31 -12.44 4.39
N ARG A 223 45.94 -11.93 5.58
CA ARG A 223 45.55 -12.75 6.72
C ARG A 223 44.28 -13.53 6.49
N LEU A 224 43.29 -12.89 5.82
CA LEU A 224 42.04 -13.53 5.46
C LEU A 224 42.29 -14.68 4.46
N LEU A 225 43.15 -14.45 3.46
CA LEU A 225 43.51 -15.44 2.47
C LEU A 225 44.22 -16.64 3.10
N ALA A 226 45.21 -16.39 3.99
CA ALA A 226 45.88 -17.45 4.76
C ALA A 226 44.91 -18.25 5.63
N ALA A 227 43.93 -17.60 6.28
CA ALA A 227 42.91 -18.30 7.05
C ALA A 227 41.95 -19.15 6.19
N ALA A 228 41.86 -18.85 4.94
CA ALA A 228 41.06 -19.57 3.92
C ALA A 228 41.86 -20.65 3.17
N ASN A 229 43.07 -21.01 3.64
CA ASN A 229 43.96 -21.94 2.95
C ASN A 229 44.27 -21.52 1.50
N ASP A 230 44.48 -20.22 1.30
CA ASP A 230 44.76 -19.57 0.01
C ASP A 230 43.63 -19.64 -1.04
N PHE A 231 42.42 -20.05 -0.62
CA PHE A 231 41.25 -20.02 -1.51
C PHE A 231 40.48 -18.69 -1.36
N ALA A 232 40.66 -17.77 -2.32
CA ALA A 232 40.02 -16.46 -2.32
C ALA A 232 38.48 -16.55 -2.25
N SER A 233 37.86 -17.53 -2.93
CA SER A 233 36.41 -17.75 -2.87
C SER A 233 35.95 -18.18 -1.48
N ALA A 234 36.69 -19.06 -0.81
CA ALA A 234 36.39 -19.48 0.58
C ALA A 234 36.55 -18.31 1.56
N ALA A 235 37.56 -17.46 1.34
CA ALA A 235 37.80 -16.25 2.13
C ALA A 235 36.62 -15.28 2.07
N ILE A 236 36.18 -14.93 0.87
CA ILE A 236 35.06 -14.00 0.65
C ILE A 236 33.74 -14.58 1.14
N LEU A 237 33.40 -15.79 0.68
CA LEU A 237 32.12 -16.42 1.02
C LEU A 237 32.00 -16.69 2.54
N GLY A 238 33.09 -17.18 3.17
CA GLY A 238 33.08 -17.42 4.60
C GLY A 238 32.89 -16.13 5.42
N LYS A 239 33.49 -15.04 4.95
CA LYS A 239 33.35 -13.74 5.61
C LYS A 239 31.91 -13.17 5.48
N LEU A 240 31.28 -13.33 4.35
CA LEU A 240 29.92 -12.86 4.09
C LEU A 240 28.84 -13.77 4.70
N LEU A 241 29.16 -15.04 4.94
CA LEU A 241 28.20 -16.06 5.37
C LEU A 241 27.39 -15.69 6.64
N PRO A 242 27.98 -15.17 7.72
CA PRO A 242 27.19 -14.80 8.91
C PRO A 242 26.14 -13.72 8.62
N TRP A 243 26.51 -12.73 7.82
CA TRP A 243 25.61 -11.65 7.42
C TRP A 243 24.55 -12.12 6.44
N PHE A 244 24.91 -13.01 5.51
CA PHE A 244 23.95 -13.63 4.61
C PHE A 244 22.87 -14.40 5.37
N VAL A 245 23.28 -15.24 6.34
CA VAL A 245 22.33 -15.95 7.20
C VAL A 245 21.44 -14.98 7.97
N PHE A 246 22.00 -13.90 8.51
CA PHE A 246 21.22 -12.88 9.22
C PHE A 246 20.14 -12.25 8.32
N TYR A 247 20.49 -11.83 7.10
CA TYR A 247 19.52 -11.21 6.20
C TYR A 247 18.49 -12.20 5.61
N VAL A 248 18.88 -13.46 5.43
CA VAL A 248 17.93 -14.54 5.06
C VAL A 248 16.92 -14.75 6.19
N VAL A 249 17.37 -14.86 7.43
CA VAL A 249 16.46 -15.00 8.59
C VAL A 249 15.55 -13.77 8.70
N LEU A 250 16.09 -12.57 8.54
CA LEU A 250 15.30 -11.33 8.56
C LEU A 250 14.21 -11.33 7.46
N GLY A 251 14.57 -11.75 6.27
CA GLY A 251 13.61 -11.88 5.14
C GLY A 251 12.54 -12.93 5.41
N LEU A 252 12.91 -14.08 5.97
CA LEU A 252 11.93 -15.10 6.35
C LEU A 252 11.01 -14.63 7.48
N CYS A 253 11.54 -13.96 8.49
CA CYS A 253 10.73 -13.35 9.56
C CYS A 253 9.75 -12.33 8.98
N TRP A 254 10.16 -11.58 7.96
CA TRP A 254 9.27 -10.66 7.26
C TRP A 254 8.14 -11.40 6.51
N VAL A 255 8.45 -12.43 5.73
CA VAL A 255 7.44 -13.22 5.01
C VAL A 255 6.44 -13.86 5.97
N PHE A 256 6.90 -14.49 7.06
CA PHE A 256 6.02 -15.07 8.08
C PHE A 256 5.22 -14.00 8.83
N GLY A 257 5.80 -12.83 9.10
CA GLY A 257 5.11 -11.70 9.71
C GLY A 257 4.00 -11.16 8.82
N LEU A 258 4.23 -11.05 7.51
CA LEU A 258 3.21 -10.64 6.55
C LEU A 258 2.02 -11.61 6.54
N THR A 259 2.27 -12.91 6.46
CA THR A 259 1.21 -13.93 6.39
C THR A 259 0.44 -14.07 7.71
N GLY A 260 1.11 -13.84 8.85
CA GLY A 260 0.49 -14.01 10.18
C GLY A 260 -0.21 -12.78 10.74
N VAL A 261 0.29 -11.57 10.44
CA VAL A 261 -0.21 -10.32 11.06
C VAL A 261 -1.15 -9.57 10.11
N LEU A 262 -0.93 -9.64 8.81
CA LEU A 262 -1.70 -8.89 7.80
C LEU A 262 -2.77 -9.73 7.09
N ASP A 263 -2.98 -10.99 7.52
CA ASP A 263 -3.88 -11.95 6.82
C ASP A 263 -3.67 -11.93 5.29
N TRP A 264 -2.42 -11.61 4.89
CA TRP A 264 -2.05 -11.57 3.49
C TRP A 264 -1.92 -13.01 2.99
N THR A 265 -3.06 -13.61 2.72
CA THR A 265 -3.08 -14.80 1.89
C THR A 265 -2.66 -14.36 0.50
N ALA A 266 -1.54 -14.88 0.01
CA ALA A 266 -1.22 -14.88 -1.41
C ALA A 266 -2.31 -15.71 -2.11
N ALA A 267 -3.51 -15.14 -2.20
CA ALA A 267 -4.55 -15.64 -3.06
C ALA A 267 -4.07 -15.32 -4.48
N GLY A 268 -3.45 -16.34 -5.09
CA GLY A 268 -3.18 -16.38 -6.49
C GLY A 268 -4.46 -16.30 -7.30
#